data_852053b087969e92a1844276cc8cf7e2
#
_entry.id   852053b087969e92a1844276cc8cf7e2
#
_cell.length_a   1.000
_cell.length_b   1.000
_cell.length_c   1.000
_cell.angle_alpha   90.00
_cell.angle_beta   90.00
_cell.angle_gamma   90.00
#
_symmetry.space_group_name_H-M   'P 1'
#
loop_
_entity.id
_entity.type
_entity.pdbx_description
1 polymer ?
#
loop_
_entity_poly.entity_id
_entity_poly.type
_entity_poly.pdbx_seq_one_letter_code
_entity_poly.pdbx_strand_id
1 'polypeptide(L)'
;MKVKERMSVDVKTVDMNTSLIEAFRLMKENNIRRLPVMDKGKLVAIVTLSDLNQASPSIATSLSIHELNYLLAKTKIRDILPKKQELITIGPENYIETAAKIMRQYMISGLPVVDNGKLVGIVTETDIFDAFIDILGVRRAHTRIDIYIENRPGSLAEVTGLIADRGINILNTVAYYDNKKSKYKMILRIEELKYEPVMEELTAKGYEIESIIVRDGSD
;
A
#
# COMPACT_ATOMS: atom_id res chain seq x y z
N MET A 1 8.37 6.25 6.82
CA MET A 1 8.34 6.56 5.37
C MET A 1 7.21 7.55 5.13
N LYS A 2 7.46 8.63 4.40
CA LYS A 2 6.45 9.65 4.10
C LYS A 2 5.73 9.34 2.79
N VAL A 3 4.52 9.86 2.64
CA VAL A 3 3.69 9.68 1.43
C VAL A 3 4.42 10.16 0.17
N LYS A 4 5.10 11.32 0.23
CA LYS A 4 5.88 11.87 -0.89
C LYS A 4 6.98 10.95 -1.43
N GLU A 5 7.46 10.00 -0.62
CA GLU A 5 8.51 9.07 -1.01
C GLU A 5 7.96 7.88 -1.82
N ARG A 6 6.62 7.71 -1.86
CA ARG A 6 5.94 6.59 -2.50
C ARG A 6 4.83 6.99 -3.47
N MET A 7 4.32 8.21 -3.38
CA MET A 7 3.27 8.67 -4.27
C MET A 7 3.72 8.73 -5.72
N SER A 8 2.81 8.48 -6.65
CA SER A 8 3.01 8.80 -8.05
C SER A 8 2.81 10.30 -8.26
N VAL A 9 3.78 10.98 -8.89
CA VAL A 9 3.75 12.43 -9.13
C VAL A 9 3.21 12.79 -10.52
N ASP A 10 3.31 11.91 -11.52
CA ASP A 10 2.70 12.08 -12.86
C ASP A 10 1.23 11.64 -12.83
N VAL A 11 0.40 12.45 -12.16
CA VAL A 11 -1.01 12.13 -11.95
C VAL A 11 -1.80 12.44 -13.21
N LYS A 12 -2.38 11.41 -13.82
CA LYS A 12 -3.36 11.59 -14.89
C LYS A 12 -4.69 12.04 -14.29
N THR A 13 -5.22 13.13 -14.83
CA THR A 13 -6.47 13.76 -14.37
C THR A 13 -7.48 13.88 -15.49
N VAL A 14 -8.73 14.06 -15.14
CA VAL A 14 -9.81 14.37 -16.07
C VAL A 14 -10.53 15.66 -15.64
N ASP A 15 -11.23 16.31 -16.56
CA ASP A 15 -12.10 17.43 -16.29
C ASP A 15 -13.56 16.96 -16.14
N MET A 16 -14.39 17.75 -15.50
CA MET A 16 -15.83 17.52 -15.34
C MET A 16 -16.54 17.24 -16.67
N ASN A 17 -16.04 17.79 -17.77
CA ASN A 17 -16.60 17.63 -19.12
C ASN A 17 -15.96 16.48 -19.93
N THR A 18 -14.97 15.79 -19.38
CA THR A 18 -14.38 14.59 -20.01
C THR A 18 -15.46 13.52 -20.22
N SER A 19 -15.47 12.86 -21.38
CA SER A 19 -16.42 11.79 -21.66
C SER A 19 -16.02 10.48 -20.96
N LEU A 20 -17.00 9.57 -20.73
CA LEU A 20 -16.71 8.26 -20.16
C LEU A 20 -15.75 7.46 -21.03
N ILE A 21 -15.93 7.49 -22.36
CA ILE A 21 -15.04 6.77 -23.29
C ILE A 21 -13.59 7.26 -23.19
N GLU A 22 -13.39 8.55 -22.99
CA GLU A 22 -12.05 9.14 -22.83
C GLU A 22 -11.44 8.77 -21.48
N ALA A 23 -12.24 8.78 -20.40
CA ALA A 23 -11.80 8.34 -19.09
C ALA A 23 -11.40 6.86 -19.08
N PHE A 24 -12.19 5.99 -19.70
CA PHE A 24 -11.83 4.58 -19.89
C PHE A 24 -10.52 4.40 -20.66
N ARG A 25 -10.37 5.14 -21.76
CA ARG A 25 -9.15 5.11 -22.56
C ARG A 25 -7.94 5.50 -21.73
N LEU A 26 -8.03 6.61 -20.99
CA LEU A 26 -6.94 7.11 -20.16
C LEU A 26 -6.55 6.11 -19.05
N MET A 27 -7.55 5.48 -18.41
CA MET A 27 -7.29 4.43 -17.41
C MET A 27 -6.60 3.21 -18.03
N LYS A 28 -7.04 2.76 -19.20
CA LYS A 28 -6.48 1.59 -19.89
C LYS A 28 -5.06 1.85 -20.38
N GLU A 29 -4.80 2.97 -21.05
CA GLU A 29 -3.49 3.33 -21.61
C GLU A 29 -2.42 3.50 -20.52
N ASN A 30 -2.81 3.96 -19.33
CA ASN A 30 -1.88 4.19 -18.23
C ASN A 30 -1.92 3.08 -17.16
N ASN A 31 -2.70 2.01 -17.38
CA ASN A 31 -2.89 0.90 -16.43
C ASN A 31 -3.29 1.38 -15.03
N ILE A 32 -4.21 2.35 -14.96
CA ILE A 32 -4.72 2.94 -13.72
C ILE A 32 -6.22 2.70 -13.57
N ARG A 33 -6.72 2.71 -12.35
CA ARG A 33 -8.13 2.41 -12.03
C ARG A 33 -8.88 3.58 -11.42
N ARG A 34 -8.27 4.76 -11.36
CA ARG A 34 -8.85 5.98 -10.80
C ARG A 34 -8.23 7.22 -11.39
N LEU A 35 -9.03 8.26 -11.50
CA LEU A 35 -8.61 9.55 -12.04
C LEU A 35 -9.13 10.64 -11.11
N PRO A 36 -8.26 11.49 -10.58
CA PRO A 36 -8.68 12.75 -9.96
C PRO A 36 -9.41 13.62 -10.98
N VAL A 37 -10.53 14.19 -10.56
CA VAL A 37 -11.37 15.07 -11.37
C VAL A 37 -11.07 16.51 -11.02
N MET A 38 -10.70 17.28 -12.03
CA MET A 38 -10.39 18.69 -11.88
C MET A 38 -11.54 19.57 -12.38
N ASP A 39 -11.82 20.66 -11.67
CA ASP A 39 -12.68 21.74 -12.15
C ASP A 39 -11.99 23.07 -11.90
N LYS A 40 -11.79 23.85 -12.95
CA LYS A 40 -11.11 25.16 -12.89
C LYS A 40 -9.78 25.14 -12.12
N GLY A 41 -9.01 24.08 -12.33
CA GLY A 41 -7.70 23.89 -11.70
C GLY A 41 -7.74 23.39 -10.24
N LYS A 42 -8.92 23.08 -9.71
CA LYS A 42 -9.09 22.52 -8.36
C LYS A 42 -9.50 21.05 -8.43
N LEU A 43 -8.97 20.25 -7.54
CA LEU A 43 -9.41 18.88 -7.34
C LEU A 43 -10.81 18.90 -6.70
N VAL A 44 -11.80 18.27 -7.36
CA VAL A 44 -13.20 18.27 -6.91
C VAL A 44 -13.74 16.89 -6.58
N ALA A 45 -13.16 15.85 -7.19
CA ALA A 45 -13.61 14.46 -6.99
C ALA A 45 -12.52 13.46 -7.40
N ILE A 46 -12.80 12.19 -7.16
CA ILE A 46 -12.11 11.05 -7.79
C ILE A 46 -13.18 10.21 -8.49
N VAL A 47 -12.91 9.81 -9.72
CA VAL A 47 -13.70 8.80 -10.42
C VAL A 47 -12.88 7.52 -10.53
N THR A 48 -13.52 6.38 -10.28
CA THR A 48 -12.90 5.06 -10.34
C THR A 48 -13.41 4.26 -11.55
N LEU A 49 -12.67 3.20 -11.91
CA LEU A 49 -13.11 2.25 -12.94
C LEU A 49 -14.48 1.63 -12.59
N SER A 50 -14.76 1.43 -11.30
CA SER A 50 -16.06 0.94 -10.83
C SER A 50 -17.19 1.93 -11.14
N ASP A 51 -16.96 3.22 -10.89
CA ASP A 51 -17.95 4.27 -11.17
C ASP A 51 -18.26 4.36 -12.66
N LEU A 52 -17.22 4.28 -13.51
CA LEU A 52 -17.39 4.27 -14.96
C LEU A 52 -18.17 3.05 -15.42
N ASN A 53 -17.87 1.85 -14.87
CA ASN A 53 -18.57 0.62 -15.20
C ASN A 53 -20.05 0.65 -14.77
N GLN A 54 -20.35 1.19 -13.57
CA GLN A 54 -21.73 1.33 -13.09
C GLN A 54 -22.56 2.32 -13.93
N ALA A 55 -21.91 3.36 -14.46
CA ALA A 55 -22.55 4.34 -15.32
C ALA A 55 -22.70 3.87 -16.78
N SER A 56 -22.04 2.76 -17.15
CA SER A 56 -22.08 2.20 -18.49
C SER A 56 -23.26 1.25 -18.64
N PRO A 57 -23.88 1.13 -19.83
CA PRO A 57 -24.88 0.10 -20.09
C PRO A 57 -24.33 -1.30 -19.81
N SER A 58 -25.16 -2.17 -19.27
CA SER A 58 -24.81 -3.57 -19.00
C SER A 58 -24.43 -4.31 -20.30
N ILE A 59 -23.54 -5.31 -20.20
CA ILE A 59 -23.20 -6.22 -21.31
C ILE A 59 -24.44 -6.96 -21.84
N ALA A 60 -25.47 -7.11 -21.01
CA ALA A 60 -26.77 -7.73 -21.39
C ALA A 60 -27.70 -6.77 -22.14
N THR A 61 -27.25 -5.58 -22.53
CA THR A 61 -28.06 -4.61 -23.28
C THR A 61 -28.30 -5.08 -24.73
N SER A 62 -29.44 -4.71 -25.29
CA SER A 62 -29.73 -4.89 -26.72
C SER A 62 -29.11 -3.82 -27.63
N LEU A 63 -28.36 -2.89 -27.08
CA LEU A 63 -27.70 -1.83 -27.83
C LEU A 63 -26.61 -2.38 -28.73
N SER A 64 -26.52 -1.86 -29.95
CA SER A 64 -25.38 -2.11 -30.84
C SER A 64 -24.13 -1.46 -30.27
N ILE A 65 -22.95 -1.91 -30.71
CA ILE A 65 -21.66 -1.33 -30.30
C ILE A 65 -21.54 0.15 -30.66
N HIS A 66 -22.19 0.59 -31.74
CA HIS A 66 -22.23 2.00 -32.16
C HIS A 66 -23.04 2.86 -31.19
N GLU A 67 -24.21 2.37 -30.77
CA GLU A 67 -25.07 3.07 -29.78
C GLU A 67 -24.39 3.13 -28.43
N LEU A 68 -23.73 2.04 -28.01
CA LEU A 68 -22.94 2.03 -26.77
C LEU A 68 -21.83 3.08 -26.80
N ASN A 69 -21.04 3.10 -27.86
CA ASN A 69 -19.95 4.07 -28.02
C ASN A 69 -20.48 5.52 -28.08
N TYR A 70 -21.62 5.75 -28.72
CA TYR A 70 -22.27 7.04 -28.75
C TYR A 70 -22.68 7.49 -27.34
N LEU A 71 -23.30 6.64 -26.55
CA LEU A 71 -23.68 6.95 -25.17
C LEU A 71 -22.47 7.25 -24.29
N LEU A 72 -21.43 6.43 -24.34
CA LEU A 72 -20.20 6.64 -23.59
C LEU A 72 -19.47 7.94 -23.98
N ALA A 73 -19.53 8.32 -25.26
CA ALA A 73 -18.97 9.59 -25.75
C ALA A 73 -19.79 10.81 -25.29
N LYS A 74 -21.11 10.66 -25.19
CA LYS A 74 -22.03 11.74 -24.80
C LYS A 74 -22.05 11.96 -23.30
N THR A 75 -22.01 10.90 -22.49
CA THR A 75 -22.02 10.98 -21.03
C THR A 75 -20.71 11.56 -20.51
N LYS A 76 -20.79 12.53 -19.61
CA LYS A 76 -19.65 13.24 -19.04
C LYS A 76 -19.40 12.81 -17.59
N ILE A 77 -18.18 13.03 -17.11
CA ILE A 77 -17.80 12.72 -15.72
C ILE A 77 -18.76 13.41 -14.74
N ARG A 78 -19.13 14.67 -14.97
CA ARG A 78 -20.09 15.40 -14.11
C ARG A 78 -21.46 14.74 -13.99
N ASP A 79 -21.86 13.95 -14.99
CA ASP A 79 -23.19 13.33 -15.04
C ASP A 79 -23.29 12.08 -14.13
N ILE A 80 -22.13 11.51 -13.79
CA ILE A 80 -22.02 10.29 -12.97
C ILE A 80 -21.53 10.56 -11.54
N LEU A 81 -20.94 11.70 -11.29
CA LEU A 81 -20.47 12.03 -9.96
C LEU A 81 -21.66 12.31 -9.02
N PRO A 82 -21.62 11.82 -7.77
CA PRO A 82 -22.64 12.17 -6.78
C PRO A 82 -22.62 13.68 -6.51
N LYS A 83 -23.81 14.26 -6.29
CA LYS A 83 -23.97 15.71 -6.05
C LYS A 83 -23.15 16.24 -4.87
N LYS A 84 -22.84 15.38 -3.91
CA LYS A 84 -21.96 15.65 -2.78
C LYS A 84 -21.03 14.44 -2.62
N GLN A 85 -19.80 14.57 -3.04
CA GLN A 85 -18.76 13.59 -2.77
C GLN A 85 -17.83 14.18 -1.71
N GLU A 86 -17.64 13.44 -0.63
CA GLU A 86 -16.61 13.79 0.35
C GLU A 86 -15.25 13.49 -0.28
N LEU A 87 -14.45 14.52 -0.51
CA LEU A 87 -13.13 14.41 -1.09
C LEU A 87 -12.11 14.18 0.01
N ILE A 88 -11.68 12.93 0.17
CA ILE A 88 -10.67 12.54 1.14
C ILE A 88 -9.30 12.65 0.49
N THR A 89 -8.41 13.43 1.09
CA THR A 89 -7.06 13.69 0.61
C THR A 89 -6.04 13.50 1.73
N ILE A 90 -4.75 13.48 1.37
CA ILE A 90 -3.65 13.41 2.33
C ILE A 90 -2.54 14.39 1.92
N GLY A 91 -1.78 14.89 2.90
CA GLY A 91 -0.62 15.72 2.63
C GLY A 91 0.64 14.90 2.34
N PRO A 92 1.62 15.43 1.58
CA PRO A 92 2.84 14.71 1.19
C PRO A 92 3.75 14.39 2.40
N GLU A 93 3.69 15.19 3.45
CA GLU A 93 4.50 15.01 4.67
C GLU A 93 3.90 14.00 5.67
N ASN A 94 2.68 13.52 5.43
CA ASN A 94 2.09 12.46 6.24
C ASN A 94 2.84 11.13 6.05
N TYR A 95 2.71 10.23 7.04
CA TYR A 95 3.28 8.90 6.98
C TYR A 95 2.39 7.93 6.20
N ILE A 96 3.03 6.91 5.61
CA ILE A 96 2.36 5.86 4.83
C ILE A 96 1.32 5.09 5.67
N GLU A 97 1.58 4.91 6.97
CA GLU A 97 0.67 4.29 7.93
C GLU A 97 -0.61 5.11 8.12
N THR A 98 -0.50 6.43 8.04
CA THR A 98 -1.67 7.33 8.08
C THR A 98 -2.51 7.16 6.82
N ALA A 99 -1.88 7.07 5.64
CA ALA A 99 -2.57 6.79 4.38
C ALA A 99 -3.30 5.44 4.44
N ALA A 100 -2.65 4.39 4.94
CA ALA A 100 -3.25 3.07 5.13
C ALA A 100 -4.48 3.10 6.05
N LYS A 101 -4.39 3.83 7.18
CA LYS A 101 -5.53 4.01 8.11
C LYS A 101 -6.71 4.71 7.46
N ILE A 102 -6.46 5.79 6.72
CA ILE A 102 -7.50 6.55 6.00
C ILE A 102 -8.15 5.65 4.94
N MET A 103 -7.36 4.97 4.10
CA MET A 103 -7.89 4.04 3.10
C MET A 103 -8.79 2.98 3.72
N ARG A 104 -8.35 2.37 4.84
CA ARG A 104 -9.12 1.37 5.57
C ARG A 104 -10.40 1.93 6.19
N GLN A 105 -10.33 3.13 6.79
CA GLN A 105 -11.47 3.78 7.45
C GLN A 105 -12.57 4.14 6.47
N TYR A 106 -12.21 4.68 5.31
CA TYR A 106 -13.15 5.15 4.29
C TYR A 106 -13.44 4.13 3.19
N MET A 107 -12.85 2.92 3.29
CA MET A 107 -13.00 1.85 2.30
C MET A 107 -12.62 2.28 0.88
N ILE A 108 -11.57 3.08 0.76
CA ILE A 108 -11.04 3.59 -0.51
C ILE A 108 -9.62 3.05 -0.75
N SER A 109 -9.29 2.81 -1.99
CA SER A 109 -8.03 2.18 -2.39
C SER A 109 -7.02 3.17 -3.01
N GLY A 110 -7.19 4.46 -2.75
CA GLY A 110 -6.24 5.50 -3.15
C GLY A 110 -6.66 6.88 -2.70
N LEU A 111 -5.67 7.71 -2.45
CA LEU A 111 -5.81 9.06 -1.94
C LEU A 111 -5.07 10.05 -2.85
N PRO A 112 -5.72 11.12 -3.34
CA PRO A 112 -5.00 12.25 -3.88
C PRO A 112 -4.11 12.86 -2.81
N VAL A 113 -2.90 13.19 -3.20
CA VAL A 113 -1.96 13.91 -2.35
C VAL A 113 -2.05 15.39 -2.69
N VAL A 114 -2.42 16.20 -1.69
CA VAL A 114 -2.64 17.63 -1.85
C VAL A 114 -1.67 18.39 -0.97
N ASP A 115 -0.99 19.37 -1.57
CA ASP A 115 -0.14 20.31 -0.87
C ASP A 115 -0.55 21.74 -1.22
N ASN A 116 -0.78 22.56 -0.18
CA ASN A 116 -1.23 23.97 -0.34
C ASN A 116 -2.42 24.12 -1.32
N GLY A 117 -3.38 23.17 -1.25
CA GLY A 117 -4.58 23.15 -2.09
C GLY A 117 -4.36 22.68 -3.53
N LYS A 118 -3.16 22.24 -3.90
CA LYS A 118 -2.83 21.71 -5.22
C LYS A 118 -2.63 20.20 -5.18
N LEU A 119 -3.14 19.51 -6.18
CA LEU A 119 -2.85 18.09 -6.39
C LEU A 119 -1.38 17.94 -6.79
N VAL A 120 -0.61 17.23 -5.97
CA VAL A 120 0.83 16.99 -6.17
C VAL A 120 1.18 15.51 -6.40
N GLY A 121 0.24 14.61 -6.16
CA GLY A 121 0.46 13.18 -6.33
C GLY A 121 -0.81 12.37 -6.08
N ILE A 122 -0.66 11.06 -6.20
CA ILE A 122 -1.65 10.08 -5.77
C ILE A 122 -0.93 8.91 -5.10
N VAL A 123 -1.45 8.43 -3.98
CA VAL A 123 -0.96 7.24 -3.29
C VAL A 123 -2.07 6.19 -3.26
N THR A 124 -1.73 4.93 -3.52
CA THR A 124 -2.66 3.81 -3.64
C THR A 124 -2.33 2.68 -2.67
N GLU A 125 -3.23 1.71 -2.53
CA GLU A 125 -2.96 0.48 -1.75
C GLU A 125 -1.72 -0.26 -2.25
N THR A 126 -1.47 -0.28 -3.56
CA THR A 126 -0.27 -0.89 -4.13
C THR A 126 0.99 -0.22 -3.61
N ASP A 127 1.02 1.12 -3.57
CA ASP A 127 2.14 1.88 -3.02
C ASP A 127 2.36 1.60 -1.53
N ILE A 128 1.25 1.41 -0.78
CA ILE A 128 1.29 1.02 0.64
C ILE A 128 1.89 -0.37 0.80
N PHE A 129 1.46 -1.36 -0.01
CA PHE A 129 2.01 -2.72 0.04
C PHE A 129 3.48 -2.75 -0.35
N ASP A 130 3.88 -2.06 -1.40
CA ASP A 130 5.29 -1.94 -1.80
C ASP A 130 6.15 -1.31 -0.70
N ALA A 131 5.63 -0.27 -0.05
CA ALA A 131 6.30 0.34 1.08
C ALA A 131 6.48 -0.64 2.25
N PHE A 132 5.48 -1.45 2.58
CA PHE A 132 5.60 -2.47 3.62
C PHE A 132 6.59 -3.59 3.24
N ILE A 133 6.57 -4.06 1.99
CA ILE A 133 7.52 -5.05 1.50
C ILE A 133 8.96 -4.52 1.66
N ASP A 134 9.20 -3.26 1.31
CA ASP A 134 10.53 -2.65 1.44
C ASP A 134 10.93 -2.44 2.90
N ILE A 135 10.02 -1.92 3.75
CA ILE A 135 10.26 -1.74 5.20
C ILE A 135 10.58 -3.08 5.86
N LEU A 136 9.88 -4.14 5.48
CA LEU A 136 10.08 -5.48 6.03
C LEU A 136 11.33 -6.18 5.48
N GLY A 137 11.99 -5.64 4.46
CA GLY A 137 13.23 -6.20 3.91
C GLY A 137 13.06 -7.57 3.23
N VAL A 138 11.86 -7.86 2.71
CA VAL A 138 11.52 -9.19 2.17
C VAL A 138 12.25 -9.50 0.87
N ARG A 139 12.66 -8.49 0.11
CA ARG A 139 13.27 -8.64 -1.24
C ARG A 139 14.75 -9.07 -1.23
N ARG A 140 15.42 -9.06 -0.08
CA ARG A 140 16.83 -9.43 0.04
C ARG A 140 16.97 -10.89 0.48
N ALA A 141 18.09 -11.52 0.14
CA ALA A 141 18.46 -12.81 0.74
C ALA A 141 18.57 -12.65 2.26
N HIS A 142 17.95 -13.53 3.03
CA HIS A 142 17.93 -13.43 4.48
C HIS A 142 17.46 -14.73 5.13
N THR A 143 17.82 -14.91 6.41
CA THR A 143 17.11 -15.83 7.29
C THR A 143 16.13 -15.07 8.16
N ARG A 144 14.86 -15.44 8.09
CA ARG A 144 13.82 -14.98 8.99
C ARG A 144 13.72 -15.92 10.19
N ILE A 145 13.75 -15.34 11.39
CA ILE A 145 13.61 -16.04 12.67
C ILE A 145 12.45 -15.43 13.43
N ASP A 146 11.45 -16.23 13.76
CA ASP A 146 10.30 -15.84 14.56
C ASP A 146 10.47 -16.42 15.97
N ILE A 147 10.57 -15.55 16.99
CA ILE A 147 10.77 -15.93 18.40
C ILE A 147 9.77 -15.24 19.32
N TYR A 148 9.52 -15.82 20.47
CA TYR A 148 8.79 -15.19 21.55
C TYR A 148 9.75 -14.56 22.55
N ILE A 149 9.46 -13.30 22.93
CA ILE A 149 10.25 -12.52 23.89
C ILE A 149 9.36 -12.04 25.03
N GLU A 150 9.95 -11.77 26.17
CA GLU A 150 9.27 -11.14 27.30
C GLU A 150 8.95 -9.65 27.00
N ASN A 151 7.81 -9.20 27.53
CA ASN A 151 7.45 -7.76 27.47
C ASN A 151 8.12 -6.99 28.62
N ARG A 152 9.42 -6.79 28.52
CA ARG A 152 10.20 -6.01 29.48
C ARG A 152 11.26 -5.16 28.77
N PRO A 153 11.68 -4.04 29.40
CA PRO A 153 12.80 -3.29 28.90
C PRO A 153 14.05 -4.19 28.73
N GLY A 154 14.73 -4.00 27.59
CA GLY A 154 15.95 -4.77 27.28
C GLY A 154 15.74 -6.03 26.47
N SER A 155 14.55 -6.63 26.39
CA SER A 155 14.33 -7.89 25.66
C SER A 155 14.79 -7.82 24.19
N LEU A 156 14.50 -6.74 23.48
CA LEU A 156 14.99 -6.54 22.11
C LEU A 156 16.51 -6.41 22.08
N ALA A 157 17.10 -5.65 23.02
CA ALA A 157 18.54 -5.42 23.08
C ALA A 157 19.31 -6.73 23.36
N GLU A 158 18.79 -7.62 24.21
CA GLU A 158 19.38 -8.93 24.48
C GLU A 158 19.46 -9.78 23.20
N VAL A 159 18.35 -9.92 22.47
CA VAL A 159 18.32 -10.72 21.25
C VAL A 159 19.18 -10.10 20.15
N THR A 160 19.08 -8.80 19.94
CA THR A 160 19.89 -8.12 18.90
C THR A 160 21.37 -8.11 19.27
N GLY A 161 21.73 -8.04 20.56
CA GLY A 161 23.09 -8.18 21.05
C GLY A 161 23.72 -9.53 20.71
N LEU A 162 23.00 -10.64 20.96
CA LEU A 162 23.49 -12.00 20.61
C LEU A 162 23.82 -12.12 19.11
N ILE A 163 23.04 -11.49 18.27
CA ILE A 163 23.26 -11.50 16.81
C ILE A 163 24.46 -10.61 16.45
N ALA A 164 24.56 -9.43 17.08
CA ALA A 164 25.65 -8.50 16.87
C ALA A 164 27.00 -9.05 17.31
N ASP A 165 27.06 -9.77 18.44
CA ASP A 165 28.28 -10.41 18.97
C ASP A 165 28.87 -11.45 18.00
N ARG A 166 28.04 -11.97 17.08
CA ARG A 166 28.45 -12.87 16.00
C ARG A 166 28.84 -12.13 14.71
N GLY A 167 28.81 -10.80 14.72
CA GLY A 167 29.10 -9.98 13.53
C GLY A 167 28.04 -10.06 12.44
N ILE A 168 26.81 -10.53 12.75
CA ILE A 168 25.72 -10.70 11.81
C ILE A 168 24.90 -9.42 11.74
N ASN A 169 24.62 -8.95 10.52
CA ASN A 169 23.78 -7.77 10.29
C ASN A 169 22.30 -8.14 10.39
N ILE A 170 21.53 -7.25 11.04
CA ILE A 170 20.05 -7.35 11.14
C ILE A 170 19.45 -6.45 10.06
N LEU A 171 18.78 -7.03 9.07
CA LEU A 171 18.12 -6.31 7.99
C LEU A 171 16.83 -5.63 8.43
N ASN A 172 16.08 -6.31 9.30
CA ASN A 172 14.80 -5.82 9.83
C ASN A 172 14.45 -6.53 11.13
N THR A 173 13.73 -5.82 11.99
CA THR A 173 13.07 -6.43 13.15
C THR A 173 11.71 -5.81 13.36
N VAL A 174 10.72 -6.64 13.68
CA VAL A 174 9.37 -6.24 14.04
C VAL A 174 8.96 -7.00 15.30
N ALA A 175 8.41 -6.30 16.28
CA ALA A 175 7.84 -6.94 17.46
C ALA A 175 6.38 -6.52 17.62
N TYR A 176 5.52 -7.48 17.95
CA TYR A 176 4.11 -7.24 18.21
C TYR A 176 3.56 -8.22 19.24
N TYR A 177 2.47 -7.84 19.91
CA TYR A 177 1.82 -8.70 20.87
C TYR A 177 0.94 -9.74 20.18
N ASP A 178 1.22 -11.02 20.42
CA ASP A 178 0.41 -12.15 19.96
C ASP A 178 -0.66 -12.47 21.02
N ASN A 179 -1.90 -12.06 20.73
CA ASN A 179 -3.04 -12.28 21.63
C ASN A 179 -3.34 -13.78 21.88
N LYS A 180 -3.01 -14.67 20.93
CA LYS A 180 -3.28 -16.12 21.07
C LYS A 180 -2.32 -16.77 22.07
N LYS A 181 -1.07 -16.37 22.01
CA LYS A 181 -0.01 -16.89 22.90
C LYS A 181 0.15 -16.05 24.16
N SER A 182 -0.46 -14.87 24.23
CA SER A 182 -0.27 -13.88 25.31
C SER A 182 1.20 -13.53 25.55
N LYS A 183 1.98 -13.46 24.47
CA LYS A 183 3.42 -13.17 24.47
C LYS A 183 3.75 -12.12 23.40
N TYR A 184 4.87 -11.45 23.52
CA TYR A 184 5.42 -10.67 22.42
C TYR A 184 6.15 -11.59 21.44
N LYS A 185 5.80 -11.46 20.16
CA LYS A 185 6.48 -12.12 19.06
C LYS A 185 7.41 -11.14 18.38
N MET A 186 8.67 -11.53 18.23
CA MET A 186 9.69 -10.80 17.50
C MET A 186 10.01 -11.56 16.22
N ILE A 187 9.94 -10.85 15.11
CA ILE A 187 10.35 -11.34 13.79
C ILE A 187 11.67 -10.63 13.46
N LEU A 188 12.71 -11.42 13.24
CA LEU A 188 14.03 -10.94 12.82
C LEU A 188 14.32 -11.37 11.40
N ARG A 189 14.97 -10.52 10.62
CA ARG A 189 15.62 -10.89 9.37
C ARG A 189 17.08 -10.55 9.45
N ILE A 190 17.91 -11.58 9.33
CA ILE A 190 19.37 -11.46 9.41
C ILE A 190 20.00 -11.71 8.05
N GLU A 191 21.10 -11.03 7.78
CA GLU A 191 21.90 -11.17 6.56
C GLU A 191 22.86 -12.34 6.68
N GLU A 192 22.31 -13.52 6.99
CA GLU A 192 23.05 -14.77 7.14
C GLU A 192 22.14 -15.93 6.75
N LEU A 193 22.62 -16.85 5.92
CA LEU A 193 21.88 -18.03 5.49
C LEU A 193 22.23 -19.25 6.35
N LYS A 194 23.44 -19.29 6.98
CA LYS A 194 23.84 -20.31 7.93
C LYS A 194 23.41 -19.90 9.33
N TYR A 195 22.18 -20.22 9.67
CA TYR A 195 21.50 -19.73 10.87
C TYR A 195 21.70 -20.63 12.11
N GLU A 196 22.21 -21.84 11.94
CA GLU A 196 22.29 -22.87 13.00
C GLU A 196 23.01 -22.36 14.26
N PRO A 197 24.17 -21.65 14.17
CA PRO A 197 24.86 -21.15 15.36
C PRO A 197 24.06 -20.08 16.12
N VAL A 198 23.25 -19.27 15.41
CA VAL A 198 22.36 -18.28 16.04
C VAL A 198 21.22 -18.99 16.78
N MET A 199 20.70 -20.07 16.18
CA MET A 199 19.64 -20.87 16.75
C MET A 199 20.05 -21.57 18.04
N GLU A 200 21.23 -22.16 18.02
CA GLU A 200 21.78 -22.88 19.22
C GLU A 200 21.89 -21.89 20.39
N GLU A 201 22.37 -20.66 20.14
CA GLU A 201 22.54 -19.66 21.17
C GLU A 201 21.20 -19.12 21.70
N LEU A 202 20.26 -18.78 20.81
CA LEU A 202 18.92 -18.34 21.19
C LEU A 202 18.22 -19.42 22.03
N THR A 203 18.34 -20.69 21.64
CA THR A 203 17.77 -21.81 22.38
C THR A 203 18.45 -21.99 23.74
N ALA A 204 19.78 -21.91 23.80
CA ALA A 204 20.54 -22.00 25.05
C ALA A 204 20.17 -20.87 26.03
N LYS A 205 19.79 -19.72 25.55
CA LYS A 205 19.29 -18.58 26.36
C LYS A 205 17.80 -18.69 26.74
N GLY A 206 17.12 -19.77 26.29
CA GLY A 206 15.73 -20.06 26.66
C GLY A 206 14.69 -19.35 25.79
N TYR A 207 15.05 -18.79 24.66
CA TYR A 207 14.07 -18.22 23.72
C TYR A 207 13.26 -19.31 23.03
N GLU A 208 11.93 -19.15 23.03
CA GLU A 208 11.01 -20.02 22.29
C GLU A 208 11.01 -19.61 20.81
N ILE A 209 11.56 -20.47 19.96
CA ILE A 209 11.61 -20.26 18.52
C ILE A 209 10.39 -20.89 17.89
N GLU A 210 9.62 -20.11 17.14
CA GLU A 210 8.40 -20.58 16.47
C GLU A 210 8.69 -21.07 15.06
N SER A 211 9.48 -20.32 14.30
CA SER A 211 9.79 -20.70 12.91
C SER A 211 11.09 -20.08 12.42
N ILE A 212 11.67 -20.72 11.41
CA ILE A 212 12.81 -20.23 10.66
C ILE A 212 12.52 -20.43 9.18
N ILE A 213 12.79 -19.39 8.40
CA ILE A 213 12.61 -19.41 6.94
C ILE A 213 13.87 -18.80 6.32
N VAL A 214 14.54 -19.58 5.49
CA VAL A 214 15.69 -19.13 4.69
C VAL A 214 15.18 -18.73 3.30
N ARG A 215 15.57 -17.55 2.85
CA ARG A 215 15.34 -17.09 1.49
C ARG A 215 16.68 -16.67 0.88
N ASP A 216 17.02 -17.29 -0.23
CA ASP A 216 18.28 -17.06 -0.94
C ASP A 216 18.21 -15.93 -1.98
N GLY A 217 17.05 -15.28 -2.12
CA GLY A 217 16.83 -14.17 -3.05
C GLY A 217 16.54 -14.60 -4.49
N SER A 218 16.22 -15.88 -4.70
CA SER A 218 15.90 -16.44 -6.04
C SER A 218 14.41 -16.37 -6.43
N ASP A 219 13.55 -15.71 -5.62
CA ASP A 219 12.11 -15.55 -5.86
C ASP A 219 11.74 -14.25 -6.56
#